data_73b3dd81c008485460bfb260b0d3d63b
#
_entry.id   73b3dd81c008485460bfb260b0d3d63b
#
_cell.length_a   1.000
_cell.length_b   1.000
_cell.length_c   1.000
_cell.angle_alpha   90.00
_cell.angle_beta   90.00
_cell.angle_gamma   90.00
#
_symmetry.space_group_name_H-M   'P 1'
#
loop_
_entity.id
_entity.type
_entity.pdbx_description
1 polymer ?
#
loop_
_entity_poly.entity_id
_entity_poly.type
_entity_poly.pdbx_seq_one_letter_code
_entity_poly.pdbx_strand_id
1 'polypeptide(L)'
;MASTMSDFLDELETADPEARERRQFAALGEQIAHARRAAPAFASALADVDPAVVTDRAALARLPVIRKSELMERQSAGPDTHRPFGGLTALESGRLARIFVSPGPIYDPEGRRGDWWRMARALWAAGFRRGDIIHNCFSYHFTPAGMMLETGAHEIGCAVVPAGVGNTEQQVRAIADIRPTGYVGTPSFLKIILDKGAELGADLSSLRRALVSGEALPAALRGELAGRGLDVRQCYATADLGLIAYESIPDAGLILDEWVIVEILRPGTGAPVAPGEVGEVVVTTLNPDYPLIRFATGDLSMLLPGTSACGRTGPRLKGWMGRADQTTKIRGLFVHPSQVAEIARRHAPVGRYRLVAGRDGTNDTMDLRAEVATADRSDGLAAAIGETIQAVTKLRARVSFVDPGSLPNDGKVIEDTRSHV
;
A
#
# COMPACT_ATOMS: atom_id res chain seq x y z
N MET A 1 -20.22 4.66 -35.21
CA MET A 1 -19.89 3.37 -34.63
C MET A 1 -19.39 3.62 -33.25
N ALA A 2 -20.12 3.25 -32.21
CA ALA A 2 -19.62 3.36 -30.84
C ALA A 2 -18.48 2.34 -30.71
N SER A 3 -17.26 2.82 -30.51
CA SER A 3 -16.12 1.98 -30.13
C SER A 3 -16.49 1.34 -28.80
N THR A 4 -16.61 0.02 -28.74
CA THR A 4 -16.69 -0.72 -27.48
C THR A 4 -15.40 -0.42 -26.72
N MET A 5 -15.49 0.42 -25.69
CA MET A 5 -14.34 0.75 -24.85
C MET A 5 -13.85 -0.54 -24.16
N SER A 6 -12.57 -0.84 -24.30
CA SER A 6 -11.97 -2.02 -23.67
C SER A 6 -12.08 -1.93 -22.14
N ASP A 7 -12.41 -3.05 -21.48
CA ASP A 7 -12.36 -3.18 -20.03
C ASP A 7 -10.91 -3.21 -19.49
N PHE A 8 -9.94 -3.41 -20.40
CA PHE A 8 -8.51 -3.50 -20.11
C PHE A 8 -7.75 -2.33 -20.72
N LEU A 9 -6.74 -1.85 -20.04
CA LEU A 9 -5.86 -0.80 -20.55
C LEU A 9 -5.03 -1.32 -21.73
N ASP A 10 -4.51 -2.53 -21.59
CA ASP A 10 -3.73 -3.22 -22.62
C ASP A 10 -3.87 -4.75 -22.51
N GLU A 11 -3.27 -5.47 -23.46
CA GLU A 11 -3.30 -6.92 -23.55
C GLU A 11 -2.53 -7.65 -22.42
N LEU A 12 -1.63 -6.93 -21.73
CA LEU A 12 -0.85 -7.51 -20.64
C LEU A 12 -1.73 -7.96 -19.46
N GLU A 13 -2.85 -7.26 -19.24
CA GLU A 13 -3.77 -7.56 -18.14
C GLU A 13 -4.45 -8.93 -18.28
N THR A 14 -4.53 -9.45 -19.51
CA THR A 14 -5.16 -10.76 -19.84
C THR A 14 -4.16 -11.77 -20.33
N ALA A 15 -2.87 -11.46 -20.30
CA ALA A 15 -1.81 -12.37 -20.75
C ALA A 15 -1.82 -13.69 -19.96
N ASP A 16 -1.45 -14.77 -20.62
CA ASP A 16 -1.25 -16.06 -19.97
C ASP A 16 -0.30 -15.93 -18.76
N PRO A 17 -0.64 -16.49 -17.57
CA PRO A 17 0.17 -16.32 -16.35
C PRO A 17 1.63 -16.76 -16.48
N GLU A 18 1.89 -17.89 -17.19
CA GLU A 18 3.26 -18.37 -17.40
C GLU A 18 4.01 -17.46 -18.38
N ALA A 19 3.35 -16.98 -19.42
CA ALA A 19 3.94 -16.04 -20.37
C ALA A 19 4.27 -14.69 -19.68
N ARG A 20 3.38 -14.23 -18.79
CA ARG A 20 3.65 -13.05 -17.93
C ARG A 20 4.90 -13.27 -17.09
N GLU A 21 5.00 -14.38 -16.38
CA GLU A 21 6.13 -14.66 -15.51
C GLU A 21 7.43 -14.75 -16.32
N ARG A 22 7.44 -15.49 -17.43
CA ARG A 22 8.60 -15.54 -18.34
C ARG A 22 9.03 -14.14 -18.80
N ARG A 23 8.10 -13.28 -19.21
CA ARG A 23 8.38 -11.89 -19.61
C ARG A 23 9.00 -11.09 -18.45
N GLN A 24 8.41 -11.19 -17.25
CA GLN A 24 8.89 -10.46 -16.08
C GLN A 24 10.30 -10.90 -15.69
N PHE A 25 10.61 -12.19 -15.70
CA PHE A 25 11.96 -12.67 -15.37
C PHE A 25 12.99 -12.38 -16.47
N ALA A 26 12.61 -12.38 -17.73
CA ALA A 26 13.48 -11.91 -18.81
C ALA A 26 13.84 -10.41 -18.61
N ALA A 27 12.85 -9.57 -18.36
CA ALA A 27 13.05 -8.14 -18.05
C ALA A 27 13.87 -7.94 -16.74
N LEU A 28 13.70 -8.81 -15.74
CA LEU A 28 14.47 -8.76 -14.50
C LEU A 28 15.97 -9.00 -14.75
N GLY A 29 16.35 -9.96 -15.59
CA GLY A 29 17.75 -10.18 -15.95
C GLY A 29 18.39 -8.92 -16.56
N GLU A 30 17.68 -8.26 -17.49
CA GLU A 30 18.13 -6.99 -18.08
C GLU A 30 18.19 -5.86 -17.03
N GLN A 31 17.20 -5.80 -16.14
CA GLN A 31 17.13 -4.83 -15.03
C GLN A 31 18.30 -4.99 -14.06
N ILE A 32 18.65 -6.22 -13.65
CA ILE A 32 19.81 -6.51 -12.79
C ILE A 32 21.09 -6.06 -13.46
N ALA A 33 21.31 -6.43 -14.74
CA ALA A 33 22.48 -6.02 -15.49
C ALA A 33 22.57 -4.48 -15.61
N HIS A 34 21.46 -3.80 -15.83
CA HIS A 34 21.38 -2.34 -15.87
C HIS A 34 21.66 -1.71 -14.50
N ALA A 35 21.00 -2.17 -13.43
CA ALA A 35 21.18 -1.66 -12.08
C ALA A 35 22.63 -1.74 -11.61
N ARG A 36 23.31 -2.86 -11.88
CA ARG A 36 24.74 -3.02 -11.58
C ARG A 36 25.65 -2.00 -12.26
N ARG A 37 25.31 -1.56 -13.48
CA ARG A 37 26.09 -0.56 -14.22
C ARG A 37 25.77 0.87 -13.82
N ALA A 38 24.51 1.17 -13.54
CA ALA A 38 23.98 2.54 -13.46
C ALA A 38 23.67 3.03 -12.06
N ALA A 39 23.43 2.12 -11.09
CA ALA A 39 23.07 2.46 -9.71
C ALA A 39 24.12 1.93 -8.72
N PRO A 40 24.93 2.81 -8.10
CA PRO A 40 26.09 2.40 -7.29
C PRO A 40 25.79 1.43 -6.16
N ALA A 41 24.61 1.57 -5.50
CA ALA A 41 24.20 0.66 -4.42
C ALA A 41 24.02 -0.78 -4.94
N PHE A 42 23.48 -0.94 -6.15
CA PHE A 42 23.33 -2.26 -6.77
C PHE A 42 24.62 -2.79 -7.40
N ALA A 43 25.53 -1.91 -7.82
CA ALA A 43 26.86 -2.33 -8.27
C ALA A 43 27.60 -3.12 -7.18
N SER A 44 27.46 -2.69 -5.92
CA SER A 44 28.03 -3.40 -4.76
C SER A 44 27.18 -4.60 -4.32
N ALA A 45 25.87 -4.39 -4.11
CA ALA A 45 25.00 -5.41 -3.53
C ALA A 45 24.80 -6.64 -4.42
N LEU A 46 24.96 -6.49 -5.74
CA LEU A 46 24.77 -7.54 -6.73
C LEU A 46 26.07 -7.89 -7.48
N ALA A 47 27.24 -7.56 -6.92
CA ALA A 47 28.53 -7.74 -7.59
C ALA A 47 28.75 -9.19 -8.08
N ASP A 48 28.42 -10.17 -7.25
CA ASP A 48 28.61 -11.59 -7.51
C ASP A 48 27.40 -12.28 -8.18
N VAL A 49 26.38 -11.50 -8.53
CA VAL A 49 25.16 -12.04 -9.17
C VAL A 49 25.33 -12.06 -10.68
N ASP A 50 25.24 -13.23 -11.29
CA ASP A 50 25.07 -13.35 -12.74
C ASP A 50 23.60 -13.08 -13.11
N PRO A 51 23.29 -12.00 -13.84
CA PRO A 51 21.91 -11.68 -14.23
C PRO A 51 21.23 -12.80 -15.04
N ALA A 52 21.99 -13.58 -15.79
CA ALA A 52 21.47 -14.62 -16.66
C ALA A 52 20.89 -15.83 -15.90
N VAL A 53 21.28 -16.02 -14.63
CA VAL A 53 20.77 -17.14 -13.81
C VAL A 53 19.56 -16.75 -12.95
N VAL A 54 19.14 -15.48 -12.94
CA VAL A 54 17.97 -15.02 -12.17
C VAL A 54 16.72 -15.12 -13.06
N THR A 55 16.30 -16.35 -13.34
CA THR A 55 15.22 -16.65 -14.30
C THR A 55 13.92 -17.10 -13.65
N ASP A 56 13.88 -17.23 -12.33
CA ASP A 56 12.73 -17.69 -11.58
C ASP A 56 12.67 -17.10 -10.15
N ARG A 57 11.58 -17.38 -9.45
CA ARG A 57 11.35 -16.90 -8.06
C ARG A 57 12.36 -17.45 -7.07
N ALA A 58 12.84 -18.67 -7.26
CA ALA A 58 13.83 -19.28 -6.37
C ALA A 58 15.19 -18.59 -6.50
N ALA A 59 15.56 -18.21 -7.72
CA ALA A 59 16.76 -17.42 -7.98
C ALA A 59 16.63 -16.00 -7.43
N LEU A 60 15.48 -15.34 -7.65
CA LEU A 60 15.19 -14.02 -7.09
C LEU A 60 15.28 -14.03 -5.56
N ALA A 61 14.74 -15.05 -4.89
CA ALA A 61 14.72 -15.16 -3.43
C ALA A 61 16.13 -15.21 -2.79
N ARG A 62 17.17 -15.51 -3.57
CA ARG A 62 18.57 -15.50 -3.09
C ARG A 62 19.22 -14.12 -3.09
N LEU A 63 18.62 -13.14 -3.77
CA LEU A 63 19.13 -11.78 -3.80
C LEU A 63 18.89 -11.05 -2.47
N PRO A 64 19.74 -10.07 -2.12
CA PRO A 64 19.55 -9.28 -0.90
C PRO A 64 18.24 -8.48 -0.93
N VAL A 65 17.65 -8.28 0.25
CA VAL A 65 16.47 -7.44 0.45
C VAL A 65 16.94 -6.06 0.90
N ILE A 66 16.43 -5.02 0.24
CA ILE A 66 16.59 -3.62 0.64
C ILE A 66 15.34 -3.21 1.41
N ARG A 67 15.50 -2.64 2.62
CA ARG A 67 14.38 -2.25 3.45
C ARG A 67 14.09 -0.76 3.37
N LYS A 68 12.82 -0.41 3.28
CA LYS A 68 12.40 0.99 3.33
C LYS A 68 12.88 1.69 4.60
N SER A 69 12.92 1.00 5.73
CA SER A 69 13.44 1.53 7.01
C SER A 69 14.92 1.94 6.96
N GLU A 70 15.70 1.41 6.01
CA GLU A 70 17.12 1.73 5.83
C GLU A 70 17.35 2.94 4.90
N LEU A 71 16.31 3.40 4.18
CA LEU A 71 16.48 4.44 3.15
C LEU A 71 17.00 5.76 3.71
N MET A 72 16.46 6.19 4.83
CA MET A 72 16.87 7.46 5.45
C MET A 72 18.38 7.45 5.80
N GLU A 73 18.87 6.36 6.40
CA GLU A 73 20.28 6.18 6.70
C GLU A 73 21.13 6.12 5.42
N ARG A 74 20.71 5.33 4.43
CA ARG A 74 21.41 5.21 3.15
C ARG A 74 21.50 6.53 2.41
N GLN A 75 20.46 7.36 2.48
CA GLN A 75 20.41 8.65 1.80
C GLN A 75 21.20 9.73 2.54
N SER A 76 21.37 9.60 3.88
CA SER A 76 22.15 10.54 4.71
C SER A 76 23.64 10.18 4.83
N ALA A 77 24.02 8.93 4.57
CA ALA A 77 25.36 8.40 4.84
C ALA A 77 26.44 8.80 3.81
N GLY A 78 26.12 9.52 2.74
CA GLY A 78 27.08 9.81 1.69
C GLY A 78 27.27 11.29 1.37
N PRO A 79 28.54 11.73 1.09
CA PRO A 79 28.81 13.11 0.66
C PRO A 79 28.43 13.35 -0.82
N ASP A 80 27.85 12.37 -1.52
CA ASP A 80 27.46 12.56 -2.92
C ASP A 80 26.18 13.38 -3.01
N THR A 81 26.38 14.70 -2.96
CA THR A 81 25.31 15.71 -3.12
C THR A 81 24.61 15.65 -4.48
N HIS A 82 25.14 14.90 -5.45
CA HIS A 82 24.56 14.74 -6.77
C HIS A 82 23.60 13.55 -6.85
N ARG A 83 23.62 12.64 -5.86
CA ARG A 83 22.77 11.44 -5.82
C ARG A 83 22.14 11.22 -4.43
N PRO A 84 21.19 12.08 -4.03
CA PRO A 84 20.60 12.03 -2.68
C PRO A 84 19.75 10.78 -2.40
N PHE A 85 19.71 9.80 -3.32
CA PHE A 85 18.85 8.61 -3.28
C PHE A 85 19.58 7.36 -2.75
N GLY A 86 20.65 7.53 -1.98
CA GLY A 86 21.41 6.40 -1.41
C GLY A 86 22.06 5.48 -2.45
N GLY A 87 22.35 6.01 -3.66
CA GLY A 87 22.91 5.24 -4.77
C GLY A 87 21.95 4.26 -5.45
N LEU A 88 20.66 4.33 -5.17
CA LEU A 88 19.65 3.41 -5.72
C LEU A 88 19.11 3.85 -7.08
N THR A 89 19.28 5.11 -7.50
CA THR A 89 18.84 5.61 -8.81
C THR A 89 19.92 5.42 -9.88
N ALA A 90 19.47 5.10 -11.09
CA ALA A 90 20.30 5.05 -12.29
C ALA A 90 20.46 6.43 -12.96
N LEU A 91 19.62 7.41 -12.59
CA LEU A 91 19.65 8.76 -13.14
C LEU A 91 20.36 9.74 -12.20
N GLU A 92 21.09 10.66 -12.78
CA GLU A 92 21.59 11.85 -12.09
C GLU A 92 20.42 12.81 -11.77
N SER A 93 20.52 13.54 -10.65
CA SER A 93 19.46 14.43 -10.16
C SER A 93 18.98 15.45 -11.20
N GLY A 94 19.90 16.00 -12.01
CA GLY A 94 19.56 16.97 -13.06
C GLY A 94 18.77 16.39 -14.26
N ARG A 95 18.71 15.05 -14.38
CA ARG A 95 17.96 14.36 -15.43
C ARG A 95 16.54 13.95 -14.99
N LEU A 96 16.22 14.08 -13.71
CA LEU A 96 14.90 13.80 -13.17
C LEU A 96 13.86 14.84 -13.63
N ALA A 97 12.59 14.45 -13.60
CA ALA A 97 11.48 15.37 -13.76
C ALA A 97 11.20 16.11 -12.45
N ARG A 98 11.19 15.37 -11.35
CA ARG A 98 10.93 15.88 -9.99
C ARG A 98 11.74 15.11 -8.96
N ILE A 99 11.93 15.73 -7.80
CA ILE A 99 12.46 15.10 -6.60
C ILE A 99 11.47 15.39 -5.50
N PHE A 100 10.97 14.34 -4.88
CA PHE A 100 10.03 14.43 -3.77
C PHE A 100 10.70 14.19 -2.43
N VAL A 101 10.02 14.58 -1.37
CA VAL A 101 10.45 14.37 0.01
C VAL A 101 9.29 13.77 0.78
N SER A 102 9.33 12.47 0.99
CA SER A 102 8.35 11.79 1.83
C SER A 102 8.75 11.82 3.32
N PRO A 103 7.78 11.59 4.23
CA PRO A 103 8.08 11.58 5.66
C PRO A 103 9.20 10.59 6.02
N GLY A 104 10.22 11.14 6.76
CA GLY A 104 11.39 10.38 7.16
C GLY A 104 12.56 11.31 7.52
N PRO A 105 13.12 12.27 6.73
CA PRO A 105 12.81 12.49 5.31
C PRO A 105 13.42 11.42 4.39
N ILE A 106 12.65 11.01 3.38
CA ILE A 106 13.11 10.11 2.31
C ILE A 106 12.96 10.86 0.99
N TYR A 107 14.00 10.83 0.15
CA TYR A 107 14.00 11.46 -1.16
C TYR A 107 13.58 10.44 -2.23
N ASP A 108 12.54 10.77 -2.99
CA ASP A 108 11.97 9.92 -4.02
C ASP A 108 12.17 10.56 -5.40
N PRO A 109 12.82 9.87 -6.37
CA PRO A 109 13.01 10.39 -7.71
C PRO A 109 11.79 10.16 -8.59
N GLU A 110 11.57 11.03 -9.58
CA GLU A 110 10.66 10.81 -10.69
C GLU A 110 11.38 11.05 -12.03
N GLY A 111 11.34 10.05 -12.91
CA GLY A 111 11.86 10.17 -14.28
C GLY A 111 10.91 10.95 -15.20
N ARG A 112 11.34 11.22 -16.44
CA ARG A 112 10.60 12.06 -17.40
C ARG A 112 9.61 11.29 -18.29
N ARG A 113 9.50 9.96 -18.15
CA ARG A 113 8.54 9.17 -18.92
C ARG A 113 7.11 9.49 -18.50
N GLY A 114 6.16 9.45 -19.43
CA GLY A 114 4.73 9.50 -19.12
C GLY A 114 4.34 8.35 -18.20
N ASP A 115 3.38 8.58 -17.32
CA ASP A 115 2.91 7.62 -16.31
C ASP A 115 4.04 6.80 -15.61
N TRP A 116 5.11 7.49 -15.24
CA TRP A 116 6.31 6.89 -14.65
C TRP A 116 5.97 6.00 -13.43
N TRP A 117 4.90 6.37 -12.71
CA TRP A 117 4.37 5.69 -11.55
C TRP A 117 3.38 4.56 -11.89
N ARG A 118 2.97 4.39 -13.15
CA ARG A 118 2.06 3.37 -13.67
C ARG A 118 0.61 3.47 -13.15
N MET A 119 0.18 4.67 -12.73
CA MET A 119 -1.14 4.90 -12.15
C MET A 119 -2.28 4.82 -13.18
N ALA A 120 -2.00 4.95 -14.49
CA ALA A 120 -2.98 4.84 -15.57
C ALA A 120 -3.78 3.54 -15.49
N ARG A 121 -3.13 2.44 -15.17
CA ARG A 121 -3.76 1.12 -15.04
C ARG A 121 -4.79 1.06 -13.92
N ALA A 122 -4.48 1.59 -12.74
CA ALA A 122 -5.41 1.66 -11.62
C ALA A 122 -6.60 2.58 -11.92
N LEU A 123 -6.36 3.72 -12.56
CA LEU A 123 -7.40 4.65 -13.00
C LEU A 123 -8.32 4.00 -14.04
N TRP A 124 -7.75 3.30 -15.04
CA TRP A 124 -8.53 2.59 -16.05
C TRP A 124 -9.41 1.51 -15.43
N ALA A 125 -8.87 0.71 -14.52
CA ALA A 125 -9.60 -0.31 -13.79
C ALA A 125 -10.69 0.26 -12.88
N ALA A 126 -10.50 1.49 -12.36
CA ALA A 126 -11.52 2.24 -11.62
C ALA A 126 -12.59 2.91 -12.53
N GLY A 127 -12.51 2.68 -13.85
CA GLY A 127 -13.50 3.15 -14.81
C GLY A 127 -13.26 4.54 -15.38
N PHE A 128 -12.12 5.18 -15.10
CA PHE A 128 -11.77 6.45 -15.73
C PHE A 128 -11.42 6.26 -17.21
N ARG A 129 -11.82 7.23 -18.04
CA ARG A 129 -11.64 7.17 -19.49
C ARG A 129 -11.27 8.54 -20.05
N ARG A 130 -10.80 8.55 -21.28
CA ARG A 130 -10.51 9.77 -22.03
C ARG A 130 -11.68 10.75 -21.97
N GLY A 131 -11.41 12.00 -21.61
CA GLY A 131 -12.41 13.06 -21.48
C GLY A 131 -13.05 13.18 -20.11
N ASP A 132 -12.76 12.26 -19.17
CA ASP A 132 -13.15 12.44 -17.78
C ASP A 132 -12.39 13.62 -17.14
N ILE A 133 -13.00 14.25 -16.16
CA ILE A 133 -12.37 15.25 -15.30
C ILE A 133 -12.20 14.62 -13.91
N ILE A 134 -10.97 14.62 -13.41
CA ILE A 134 -10.60 14.04 -12.13
C ILE A 134 -10.33 15.14 -11.12
N HIS A 135 -11.02 15.12 -9.98
CA HIS A 135 -10.73 15.97 -8.83
C HIS A 135 -9.68 15.27 -7.96
N ASN A 136 -8.42 15.76 -8.03
CA ASN A 136 -7.29 15.14 -7.36
C ASN A 136 -7.00 15.81 -6.02
N CYS A 137 -7.31 15.10 -4.93
CA CYS A 137 -7.13 15.55 -3.55
C CYS A 137 -5.88 15.01 -2.87
N PHE A 138 -4.99 14.32 -3.58
CA PHE A 138 -3.68 14.00 -3.03
C PHE A 138 -2.79 15.23 -2.93
N SER A 139 -1.86 15.20 -1.97
CA SER A 139 -0.93 16.32 -1.76
C SER A 139 -0.02 16.52 -2.98
N TYR A 140 0.16 17.80 -3.33
CA TYR A 140 1.14 18.28 -4.31
C TYR A 140 2.38 18.89 -3.63
N HIS A 141 2.41 18.94 -2.30
CA HIS A 141 3.52 19.49 -1.51
C HIS A 141 4.46 18.39 -1.07
N PHE A 142 5.70 18.44 -1.55
CA PHE A 142 6.81 17.54 -1.25
C PHE A 142 6.57 16.07 -1.60
N THR A 143 5.41 15.49 -1.29
CA THR A 143 5.11 14.08 -1.53
C THR A 143 4.61 13.83 -2.96
N PRO A 144 4.86 12.64 -3.55
CA PRO A 144 4.60 12.41 -4.97
C PRO A 144 3.13 12.14 -5.32
N ALA A 145 2.26 11.81 -4.34
CA ALA A 145 0.96 11.21 -4.61
C ALA A 145 0.07 12.01 -5.57
N GLY A 146 0.02 13.36 -5.45
CA GLY A 146 -0.73 14.22 -6.38
C GLY A 146 -0.23 14.07 -7.82
N MET A 147 1.09 14.15 -8.01
CA MET A 147 1.72 14.03 -9.34
C MET A 147 1.62 12.61 -9.90
N MET A 148 1.69 11.58 -9.06
CA MET A 148 1.52 10.19 -9.47
C MET A 148 0.17 9.99 -10.16
N LEU A 149 -0.91 10.40 -9.50
CA LEU A 149 -2.27 10.25 -10.04
C LEU A 149 -2.50 11.17 -11.26
N GLU A 150 -1.92 12.38 -11.25
CA GLU A 150 -2.03 13.33 -12.37
C GLU A 150 -1.37 12.78 -13.62
N THR A 151 -0.13 12.27 -13.54
CA THR A 151 0.56 11.74 -14.73
C THR A 151 -0.16 10.51 -15.30
N GLY A 152 -0.68 9.62 -14.44
CA GLY A 152 -1.51 8.49 -14.88
C GLY A 152 -2.84 8.93 -15.50
N ALA A 153 -3.48 9.98 -14.97
CA ALA A 153 -4.70 10.55 -15.54
C ALA A 153 -4.46 11.16 -16.94
N HIS A 154 -3.39 11.88 -17.11
CA HIS A 154 -2.99 12.44 -18.41
C HIS A 154 -2.70 11.35 -19.44
N GLU A 155 -2.09 10.24 -19.04
CA GLU A 155 -1.80 9.10 -19.93
C GLU A 155 -3.07 8.51 -20.54
N ILE A 156 -4.14 8.42 -19.78
CA ILE A 156 -5.44 7.93 -20.28
C ILE A 156 -6.33 9.03 -20.88
N GLY A 157 -5.82 10.27 -20.92
CA GLY A 157 -6.50 11.42 -21.58
C GLY A 157 -7.57 12.08 -20.72
N CYS A 158 -7.46 12.01 -19.40
CA CYS A 158 -8.30 12.77 -18.46
C CYS A 158 -7.75 14.16 -18.20
N ALA A 159 -8.64 15.11 -17.90
CA ALA A 159 -8.26 16.40 -17.31
C ALA A 159 -8.21 16.27 -15.78
N VAL A 160 -7.34 17.06 -15.14
CA VAL A 160 -7.16 17.00 -13.68
C VAL A 160 -7.38 18.37 -13.05
N VAL A 161 -8.18 18.41 -11.99
CA VAL A 161 -8.26 19.55 -11.07
C VAL A 161 -7.27 19.25 -9.93
N PRO A 162 -6.11 19.93 -9.83
CA PRO A 162 -5.07 19.66 -8.85
C PRO A 162 -5.43 20.33 -7.51
N ALA A 163 -6.49 19.82 -6.86
CA ALA A 163 -7.10 20.43 -5.68
C ALA A 163 -6.24 20.28 -4.42
N GLY A 164 -5.50 19.16 -4.30
CA GLY A 164 -4.67 18.90 -3.14
C GLY A 164 -5.46 18.62 -1.87
N VAL A 165 -4.83 18.80 -0.72
CA VAL A 165 -5.41 18.54 0.59
C VAL A 165 -5.98 19.83 1.23
N GLY A 166 -6.98 19.69 2.13
CA GLY A 166 -7.57 20.82 2.86
C GLY A 166 -8.53 21.66 2.02
N ASN A 167 -8.78 22.90 2.44
CA ASN A 167 -9.66 23.87 1.75
C ASN A 167 -11.05 23.30 1.36
N THR A 168 -11.68 22.51 2.23
CA THR A 168 -12.85 21.68 1.93
C THR A 168 -14.00 22.45 1.27
N GLU A 169 -14.34 23.66 1.74
CA GLU A 169 -15.41 24.46 1.15
C GLU A 169 -15.08 24.91 -0.28
N GLN A 170 -13.84 25.31 -0.54
CA GLN A 170 -13.41 25.68 -1.88
C GLN A 170 -13.44 24.46 -2.82
N GLN A 171 -13.08 23.28 -2.32
CA GLN A 171 -13.17 22.04 -3.10
C GLN A 171 -14.61 21.67 -3.43
N VAL A 172 -15.54 21.80 -2.46
CA VAL A 172 -16.98 21.60 -2.69
C VAL A 172 -17.49 22.53 -3.79
N ARG A 173 -17.15 23.82 -3.73
CA ARG A 173 -17.54 24.80 -4.77
C ARG A 173 -16.95 24.42 -6.14
N ALA A 174 -15.66 24.08 -6.19
CA ALA A 174 -15.01 23.68 -7.43
C ALA A 174 -15.66 22.43 -8.04
N ILE A 175 -16.03 21.44 -7.23
CA ILE A 175 -16.74 20.24 -7.71
C ILE A 175 -18.12 20.59 -8.26
N ALA A 176 -18.88 21.47 -7.58
CA ALA A 176 -20.20 21.89 -8.04
C ALA A 176 -20.14 22.66 -9.38
N ASP A 177 -19.12 23.53 -9.55
CA ASP A 177 -18.94 24.39 -10.72
C ASP A 177 -18.33 23.63 -11.91
N ILE A 178 -17.23 22.90 -11.70
CA ILE A 178 -16.48 22.18 -12.75
C ILE A 178 -17.13 20.86 -13.13
N ARG A 179 -17.89 20.24 -12.19
CA ARG A 179 -18.58 18.94 -12.34
C ARG A 179 -17.66 17.80 -12.76
N PRO A 180 -16.53 17.55 -12.03
CA PRO A 180 -15.66 16.41 -12.31
C PRO A 180 -16.45 15.09 -12.23
N THR A 181 -16.06 14.12 -13.06
CA THR A 181 -16.71 12.80 -13.11
C THR A 181 -16.21 11.84 -12.05
N GLY A 182 -15.05 12.14 -11.47
CA GLY A 182 -14.48 11.29 -10.43
C GLY A 182 -13.47 11.97 -9.53
N TYR A 183 -13.13 11.24 -8.48
CA TYR A 183 -12.27 11.66 -7.39
C TYR A 183 -11.04 10.75 -7.26
N VAL A 184 -9.89 11.32 -6.93
CA VAL A 184 -8.73 10.59 -6.43
C VAL A 184 -8.21 11.24 -5.16
N GLY A 185 -7.91 10.44 -4.13
CA GLY A 185 -7.51 10.92 -2.82
C GLY A 185 -7.63 9.83 -1.75
N THR A 186 -7.63 10.24 -0.47
CA THR A 186 -7.91 9.29 0.61
C THR A 186 -9.41 9.08 0.77
N PRO A 187 -9.86 7.87 1.18
CA PRO A 187 -11.30 7.61 1.36
C PRO A 187 -11.92 8.46 2.47
N SER A 188 -11.17 8.76 3.54
CA SER A 188 -11.67 9.62 4.62
C SER A 188 -11.92 11.06 4.16
N PHE A 189 -11.03 11.61 3.32
CA PHE A 189 -11.20 12.97 2.82
C PHE A 189 -12.33 13.07 1.79
N LEU A 190 -12.57 12.04 0.99
CA LEU A 190 -13.77 11.96 0.13
C LEU A 190 -15.05 12.09 0.95
N LYS A 191 -15.16 11.34 2.07
CA LYS A 191 -16.30 11.45 2.98
C LYS A 191 -16.46 12.88 3.51
N ILE A 192 -15.38 13.52 3.97
CA ILE A 192 -15.40 14.90 4.47
C ILE A 192 -15.93 15.86 3.40
N ILE A 193 -15.49 15.74 2.14
CA ILE A 193 -16.00 16.58 1.03
C ILE A 193 -17.49 16.37 0.80
N LEU A 194 -17.95 15.12 0.79
CA LEU A 194 -19.37 14.80 0.57
C LEU A 194 -20.26 15.29 1.72
N ASP A 195 -19.80 15.17 2.97
CA ASP A 195 -20.50 15.65 4.15
C ASP A 195 -20.61 17.18 4.13
N LYS A 196 -19.50 17.86 3.79
CA LYS A 196 -19.49 19.33 3.64
C LYS A 196 -20.36 19.78 2.46
N GLY A 197 -20.39 19.05 1.36
CA GLY A 197 -21.29 19.32 0.24
C GLY A 197 -22.76 19.27 0.64
N ALA A 198 -23.15 18.25 1.41
CA ALA A 198 -24.49 18.12 1.95
C ALA A 198 -24.85 19.27 2.92
N GLU A 199 -23.92 19.65 3.80
CA GLU A 199 -24.09 20.80 4.73
C GLU A 199 -24.30 22.11 3.96
N LEU A 200 -23.61 22.34 2.87
CA LEU A 200 -23.68 23.53 2.04
C LEU A 200 -24.83 23.51 1.00
N GLY A 201 -25.55 22.40 0.87
CA GLY A 201 -26.55 22.18 -0.17
C GLY A 201 -25.98 22.17 -1.59
N ALA A 202 -24.72 21.85 -1.76
CA ALA A 202 -24.03 21.82 -3.06
C ALA A 202 -24.32 20.53 -3.83
N ASP A 203 -24.47 20.63 -5.16
CA ASP A 203 -24.64 19.48 -6.05
C ASP A 203 -23.30 18.84 -6.39
N LEU A 204 -22.97 17.73 -5.77
CA LEU A 204 -21.78 16.93 -6.04
C LEU A 204 -22.10 15.66 -6.85
N SER A 205 -23.29 15.53 -7.43
CA SER A 205 -23.75 14.32 -8.14
C SER A 205 -22.99 13.99 -9.40
N SER A 206 -22.12 14.88 -9.87
CA SER A 206 -21.19 14.62 -10.98
C SER A 206 -20.13 13.58 -10.62
N LEU A 207 -19.74 13.49 -9.32
CA LEU A 207 -18.83 12.46 -8.83
C LEU A 207 -19.55 11.10 -8.85
N ARG A 208 -19.10 10.19 -9.69
CA ARG A 208 -19.68 8.85 -9.85
C ARG A 208 -18.69 7.75 -9.52
N ARG A 209 -17.40 8.04 -9.56
CA ARG A 209 -16.33 7.06 -9.32
C ARG A 209 -15.21 7.66 -8.49
N ALA A 210 -14.50 6.81 -7.78
CA ALA A 210 -13.32 7.21 -7.06
C ALA A 210 -12.24 6.11 -7.10
N LEU A 211 -10.97 6.53 -7.21
CA LEU A 211 -9.82 5.69 -6.91
C LEU A 211 -9.17 6.23 -5.62
N VAL A 212 -9.20 5.42 -4.57
CA VAL A 212 -8.67 5.82 -3.26
C VAL A 212 -7.40 5.06 -2.89
N SER A 213 -6.52 5.71 -2.15
CA SER A 213 -5.26 5.13 -1.65
C SER A 213 -4.75 5.92 -0.43
N GLY A 214 -3.58 5.51 0.11
CA GLY A 214 -2.90 6.19 1.21
C GLY A 214 -3.40 5.81 2.61
N GLU A 215 -4.59 5.23 2.70
CA GLU A 215 -5.16 4.67 3.93
C GLU A 215 -6.10 3.51 3.61
N ALA A 216 -6.46 2.73 4.61
CA ALA A 216 -7.40 1.63 4.44
C ALA A 216 -8.80 2.14 4.07
N LEU A 217 -9.52 1.37 3.24
CA LEU A 217 -10.94 1.57 2.94
C LEU A 217 -11.78 0.53 3.71
N PRO A 218 -12.28 0.84 4.93
CA PRO A 218 -13.12 -0.07 5.69
C PRO A 218 -14.43 -0.37 4.96
N ALA A 219 -14.96 -1.60 5.12
CA ALA A 219 -16.21 -2.01 4.48
C ALA A 219 -17.39 -1.08 4.80
N ALA A 220 -17.48 -0.57 6.04
CA ALA A 220 -18.50 0.39 6.44
C ALA A 220 -18.41 1.71 5.64
N LEU A 221 -17.20 2.27 5.48
CA LEU A 221 -17.00 3.48 4.69
C LEU A 221 -17.25 3.23 3.20
N ARG A 222 -16.82 2.10 2.66
CA ARG A 222 -17.13 1.70 1.29
C ARG A 222 -18.65 1.66 1.07
N GLY A 223 -19.40 1.01 1.99
CA GLY A 223 -20.85 0.93 1.92
C GLY A 223 -21.53 2.31 2.00
N GLU A 224 -21.04 3.20 2.86
CA GLU A 224 -21.52 4.57 2.95
C GLU A 224 -21.33 5.36 1.64
N LEU A 225 -20.12 5.27 1.05
CA LEU A 225 -19.81 5.95 -0.22
C LEU A 225 -20.63 5.38 -1.38
N ALA A 226 -20.79 4.06 -1.43
CA ALA A 226 -21.65 3.40 -2.43
C ALA A 226 -23.12 3.82 -2.27
N GLY A 227 -23.63 3.96 -1.04
CA GLY A 227 -24.96 4.49 -0.76
C GLY A 227 -25.19 5.93 -1.23
N ARG A 228 -24.11 6.68 -1.44
CA ARG A 228 -24.13 8.03 -2.03
C ARG A 228 -23.96 8.04 -3.56
N GLY A 229 -23.96 6.85 -4.20
CA GLY A 229 -23.90 6.70 -5.65
C GLY A 229 -22.48 6.65 -6.25
N LEU A 230 -21.43 6.48 -5.42
CA LEU A 230 -20.06 6.38 -5.91
C LEU A 230 -19.63 4.92 -6.08
N ASP A 231 -19.02 4.62 -7.24
CA ASP A 231 -18.24 3.41 -7.45
C ASP A 231 -16.80 3.65 -6.98
N VAL A 232 -16.43 3.07 -5.84
CA VAL A 232 -15.12 3.30 -5.21
C VAL A 232 -14.23 2.08 -5.38
N ARG A 233 -13.04 2.32 -5.97
CA ARG A 233 -11.95 1.34 -6.06
C ARG A 233 -10.77 1.84 -5.24
N GLN A 234 -9.92 0.92 -4.82
CA GLN A 234 -8.69 1.25 -4.11
C GLN A 234 -7.46 0.76 -4.87
N CYS A 235 -6.31 1.36 -4.61
CA CYS A 235 -5.04 0.85 -5.05
C CYS A 235 -4.01 0.87 -3.93
N TYR A 236 -3.00 0.02 -4.07
CA TYR A 236 -1.82 -0.02 -3.22
C TYR A 236 -0.64 0.51 -4.01
N ALA A 237 -0.11 1.63 -3.55
CA ALA A 237 1.04 2.31 -4.13
C ALA A 237 1.91 2.92 -3.03
N THR A 238 3.20 3.10 -3.30
CA THR A 238 4.12 3.81 -2.41
C THR A 238 4.90 4.88 -3.16
N ALA A 239 5.46 5.84 -2.42
CA ALA A 239 6.28 6.90 -2.98
C ALA A 239 7.55 6.36 -3.68
N ASP A 240 8.06 5.23 -3.23
CA ASP A 240 9.28 4.61 -3.78
C ASP A 240 9.00 3.80 -5.05
N LEU A 241 7.89 3.05 -5.05
CA LEU A 241 7.62 2.01 -6.03
C LEU A 241 6.58 2.40 -7.09
N GLY A 242 5.75 3.42 -6.80
CA GLY A 242 4.56 3.69 -7.60
C GLY A 242 3.47 2.65 -7.38
N LEU A 243 2.69 2.34 -8.40
CA LEU A 243 1.63 1.33 -8.34
C LEU A 243 2.21 -0.06 -8.10
N ILE A 244 1.67 -0.75 -7.10
CA ILE A 244 1.98 -2.16 -6.81
C ILE A 244 0.80 -3.03 -7.18
N ALA A 245 -0.42 -2.62 -6.78
CA ALA A 245 -1.63 -3.38 -7.03
C ALA A 245 -2.87 -2.48 -7.04
N TYR A 246 -3.92 -2.92 -7.72
CA TYR A 246 -5.16 -2.16 -7.89
C TYR A 246 -6.39 -3.05 -7.86
N GLU A 247 -7.51 -2.48 -7.44
CA GLU A 247 -8.80 -3.13 -7.38
C GLU A 247 -9.57 -2.93 -8.70
N SER A 248 -10.12 -4.00 -9.23
CA SER A 248 -11.03 -3.96 -10.39
C SER A 248 -12.46 -4.34 -10.00
N ILE A 249 -12.62 -5.27 -9.06
CA ILE A 249 -13.89 -5.66 -8.45
C ILE A 249 -13.79 -5.37 -6.95
N PRO A 250 -14.76 -4.70 -6.34
CA PRO A 250 -14.76 -4.44 -4.91
C PRO A 250 -14.55 -5.70 -4.08
N ASP A 251 -13.68 -5.61 -3.08
CA ASP A 251 -13.39 -6.66 -2.11
C ASP A 251 -12.86 -7.99 -2.67
N ALA A 252 -12.56 -8.05 -3.98
CA ALA A 252 -12.01 -9.25 -4.64
C ALA A 252 -10.47 -9.35 -4.56
N GLY A 253 -9.82 -8.46 -3.82
CA GLY A 253 -8.38 -8.31 -3.75
C GLY A 253 -7.82 -7.34 -4.80
N LEU A 254 -6.54 -7.04 -4.68
CA LEU A 254 -5.83 -6.08 -5.53
C LEU A 254 -4.96 -6.84 -6.54
N ILE A 255 -5.19 -6.64 -7.82
CA ILE A 255 -4.43 -7.24 -8.92
C ILE A 255 -3.06 -6.57 -8.99
N LEU A 256 -1.99 -7.36 -9.08
CA LEU A 256 -0.64 -6.84 -9.20
C LEU A 256 -0.46 -6.09 -10.54
N ASP A 257 0.30 -5.00 -10.48
CA ASP A 257 0.75 -4.29 -11.68
C ASP A 257 1.69 -5.19 -12.52
N GLU A 258 1.62 -5.04 -13.83
CA GLU A 258 2.36 -5.88 -14.79
C GLU A 258 3.89 -5.65 -14.79
N TRP A 259 4.33 -4.52 -14.25
CA TRP A 259 5.73 -4.09 -14.21
C TRP A 259 6.38 -4.23 -12.84
N VAL A 260 5.77 -5.04 -11.96
CA VAL A 260 6.35 -5.41 -10.67
C VAL A 260 6.34 -6.92 -10.47
N ILE A 261 7.34 -7.42 -9.76
CA ILE A 261 7.36 -8.78 -9.22
C ILE A 261 7.20 -8.66 -7.71
N VAL A 262 6.15 -9.27 -7.17
CA VAL A 262 5.86 -9.24 -5.74
C VAL A 262 6.17 -10.58 -5.11
N GLU A 263 6.87 -10.54 -3.98
CA GLU A 263 7.11 -11.63 -3.06
C GLU A 263 6.42 -11.33 -1.72
N ILE A 264 5.95 -12.37 -1.04
CA ILE A 264 5.48 -12.26 0.35
C ILE A 264 6.48 -13.02 1.22
N LEU A 265 7.19 -12.28 2.07
CA LEU A 265 8.30 -12.81 2.84
C LEU A 265 7.99 -12.81 4.33
N ARG A 266 8.57 -13.76 5.05
CA ARG A 266 8.52 -13.76 6.50
C ARG A 266 9.28 -12.55 7.04
N PRO A 267 8.64 -11.67 7.82
CA PRO A 267 9.26 -10.46 8.32
C PRO A 267 10.62 -10.73 9.00
N GLY A 268 11.61 -9.91 8.68
CA GLY A 268 12.97 -9.99 9.23
C GLY A 268 13.86 -11.08 8.68
N THR A 269 13.34 -12.09 7.95
CA THR A 269 14.15 -13.24 7.50
C THR A 269 14.51 -13.23 6.02
N GLY A 270 13.73 -12.54 5.19
CA GLY A 270 13.88 -12.58 3.73
C GLY A 270 13.43 -13.89 3.07
N ALA A 271 12.92 -14.86 3.83
CA ALA A 271 12.43 -16.14 3.32
C ALA A 271 10.97 -16.04 2.87
N PRO A 272 10.59 -16.62 1.71
CA PRO A 272 9.18 -16.68 1.29
C PRO A 272 8.31 -17.39 2.31
N VAL A 273 7.06 -16.94 2.43
CA VAL A 273 6.02 -17.62 3.22
C VAL A 273 5.33 -18.69 2.36
N ALA A 274 4.59 -19.60 3.01
CA ALA A 274 3.74 -20.54 2.28
C ALA A 274 2.58 -19.82 1.57
N PRO A 275 2.02 -20.36 0.48
CA PRO A 275 0.86 -19.79 -0.18
C PRO A 275 -0.31 -19.57 0.79
N GLY A 276 -0.88 -18.38 0.79
CA GLY A 276 -1.97 -18.00 1.69
C GLY A 276 -1.56 -17.58 3.11
N GLU A 277 -0.25 -17.56 3.41
CA GLU A 277 0.25 -16.98 4.66
C GLU A 277 0.47 -15.46 4.51
N VAL A 278 0.32 -14.74 5.62
CA VAL A 278 0.61 -13.31 5.73
C VAL A 278 2.11 -13.11 5.90
N GLY A 279 2.66 -12.15 5.15
CA GLY A 279 4.06 -11.77 5.26
C GLY A 279 4.29 -10.33 4.77
N GLU A 280 5.55 -9.91 4.83
CA GLU A 280 6.00 -8.60 4.35
C GLU A 280 5.97 -8.56 2.82
N VAL A 281 5.38 -7.49 2.29
CA VAL A 281 5.35 -7.24 0.85
C VAL A 281 6.72 -6.75 0.40
N VAL A 282 7.36 -7.53 -0.46
CA VAL A 282 8.65 -7.19 -1.08
C VAL A 282 8.43 -7.08 -2.58
N VAL A 283 8.91 -5.98 -3.16
CA VAL A 283 8.62 -5.63 -4.55
C VAL A 283 9.91 -5.42 -5.33
N THR A 284 9.97 -6.01 -6.51
CA THR A 284 10.96 -5.67 -7.53
C THR A 284 10.26 -4.90 -8.64
N THR A 285 10.68 -3.67 -8.92
CA THR A 285 10.16 -2.89 -10.04
C THR A 285 10.96 -3.15 -11.30
N LEU A 286 10.29 -3.16 -12.45
CA LEU A 286 10.93 -3.20 -13.76
C LEU A 286 11.08 -1.76 -14.32
N ASN A 287 11.54 -0.85 -13.46
CA ASN A 287 11.76 0.56 -13.76
C ASN A 287 13.26 0.85 -13.90
N PRO A 288 13.79 1.15 -15.09
CA PRO A 288 15.23 1.35 -15.29
C PRO A 288 15.78 2.61 -14.64
N ASP A 289 14.94 3.63 -14.38
CA ASP A 289 15.39 4.89 -13.79
C ASP A 289 15.65 4.77 -12.28
N TYR A 290 14.80 3.95 -11.61
CA TYR A 290 14.89 3.66 -10.19
C TYR A 290 14.69 2.15 -9.98
N PRO A 291 15.72 1.35 -10.25
CA PRO A 291 15.63 -0.10 -10.37
C PRO A 291 15.60 -0.80 -9.01
N LEU A 292 14.54 -0.59 -8.22
CA LEU A 292 14.40 -1.22 -6.91
C LEU A 292 14.19 -2.73 -7.05
N ILE A 293 15.19 -3.51 -6.61
CA ILE A 293 15.19 -4.97 -6.63
C ILE A 293 15.03 -5.47 -5.20
N ARG A 294 14.00 -6.29 -4.96
CA ARG A 294 13.63 -6.84 -3.66
C ARG A 294 13.52 -5.78 -2.56
N PHE A 295 12.70 -4.78 -2.83
CA PHE A 295 12.45 -3.68 -1.90
C PHE A 295 11.32 -4.04 -0.93
N ALA A 296 11.64 -4.15 0.35
CA ALA A 296 10.69 -4.45 1.43
C ALA A 296 9.98 -3.17 1.87
N THR A 297 8.67 -3.15 1.69
CA THR A 297 7.83 -1.96 1.94
C THR A 297 7.60 -1.69 3.43
N GLY A 298 7.78 -2.71 4.26
CA GLY A 298 7.36 -2.70 5.67
C GLY A 298 5.85 -2.91 5.86
N ASP A 299 5.10 -3.21 4.81
CA ASP A 299 3.67 -3.53 4.88
C ASP A 299 3.44 -5.03 4.82
N LEU A 300 2.36 -5.49 5.46
CA LEU A 300 1.92 -6.88 5.44
C LEU A 300 0.79 -7.08 4.44
N SER A 301 0.84 -8.21 3.72
CA SER A 301 -0.24 -8.73 2.90
C SER A 301 -0.12 -10.23 2.72
N MET A 302 -0.98 -10.81 1.88
CA MET A 302 -0.91 -12.19 1.42
C MET A 302 -1.36 -12.28 -0.03
N LEU A 303 -0.86 -13.27 -0.77
CA LEU A 303 -1.36 -13.58 -2.10
C LEU A 303 -2.66 -14.41 -1.99
N LEU A 304 -3.69 -13.98 -2.74
CA LEU A 304 -4.95 -14.70 -2.83
C LEU A 304 -4.84 -15.81 -3.89
N PRO A 305 -5.47 -16.96 -3.65
CA PRO A 305 -5.53 -18.03 -4.65
C PRO A 305 -6.46 -17.67 -5.82
N GLY A 306 -6.26 -18.35 -6.95
CA GLY A 306 -7.11 -18.26 -8.12
C GLY A 306 -7.01 -16.93 -8.88
N THR A 307 -7.78 -16.82 -9.96
CA THR A 307 -7.84 -15.65 -10.84
C THR A 307 -8.98 -14.69 -10.48
N SER A 308 -8.95 -13.49 -11.04
CA SER A 308 -10.03 -12.51 -10.88
C SER A 308 -11.20 -12.81 -11.81
N ALA A 309 -12.43 -12.66 -11.33
CA ALA A 309 -13.64 -12.77 -12.14
C ALA A 309 -13.79 -11.68 -13.20
N CYS A 310 -13.00 -10.61 -13.17
CA CYS A 310 -12.99 -9.55 -14.17
C CYS A 310 -12.24 -9.90 -15.47
N GLY A 311 -11.70 -11.10 -15.59
CA GLY A 311 -10.91 -11.55 -16.75
C GLY A 311 -9.42 -11.19 -16.70
N ARG A 312 -8.98 -10.35 -15.74
CA ARG A 312 -7.55 -10.11 -15.51
C ARG A 312 -6.90 -11.34 -14.89
N THR A 313 -5.76 -11.72 -15.43
CA THR A 313 -5.05 -12.95 -15.07
C THR A 313 -3.90 -12.75 -14.08
N GLY A 314 -3.62 -11.49 -13.69
CA GLY A 314 -2.58 -11.17 -12.73
C GLY A 314 -2.87 -11.74 -11.33
N PRO A 315 -1.82 -12.11 -10.56
CA PRO A 315 -1.96 -12.48 -9.15
C PRO A 315 -2.60 -11.35 -8.34
N ARG A 316 -3.18 -11.70 -7.18
CA ARG A 316 -3.89 -10.72 -6.36
C ARG A 316 -3.36 -10.70 -4.93
N LEU A 317 -3.18 -9.49 -4.39
CA LEU A 317 -2.98 -9.26 -2.97
C LEU A 317 -4.32 -9.16 -2.24
N LYS A 318 -4.34 -9.60 -0.99
CA LYS A 318 -5.51 -9.40 -0.09
C LYS A 318 -5.82 -7.92 0.15
N GLY A 319 -4.79 -7.06 0.06
CA GLY A 319 -4.80 -5.67 0.46
C GLY A 319 -3.87 -5.43 1.65
N TRP A 320 -3.86 -4.21 2.17
CA TRP A 320 -3.04 -3.87 3.32
C TRP A 320 -3.55 -4.57 4.60
N MET A 321 -2.66 -5.25 5.31
CA MET A 321 -2.97 -6.04 6.51
C MET A 321 -2.20 -5.58 7.75
N GLY A 322 -1.57 -4.42 7.69
CA GLY A 322 -0.80 -3.82 8.78
C GLY A 322 0.67 -3.62 8.42
N ARG A 323 1.47 -3.27 9.42
CA ARG A 323 2.90 -3.00 9.28
C ARG A 323 3.73 -4.20 9.75
N ALA A 324 4.79 -4.50 9.00
CA ALA A 324 5.71 -5.60 9.33
C ALA A 324 6.54 -5.31 10.58
N ASP A 325 6.87 -4.03 10.82
CA ASP A 325 7.59 -3.56 12.01
C ASP A 325 6.77 -3.68 13.32
N GLN A 326 5.46 -3.84 13.21
CA GLN A 326 4.58 -4.14 14.33
C GLN A 326 4.30 -5.64 14.53
N THR A 327 4.88 -6.50 13.71
CA THR A 327 4.78 -7.94 13.90
C THR A 327 5.74 -8.37 15.02
N THR A 328 5.23 -9.08 16.01
CA THR A 328 6.04 -9.56 17.12
C THR A 328 5.94 -11.08 17.27
N LYS A 329 7.04 -11.73 17.71
CA LYS A 329 7.08 -13.15 18.00
C LYS A 329 6.86 -13.38 19.48
N ILE A 330 5.77 -14.06 19.86
CA ILE A 330 5.40 -14.35 21.25
C ILE A 330 5.33 -15.87 21.40
N ARG A 331 6.07 -16.44 22.34
CA ARG A 331 6.10 -17.90 22.60
C ARG A 331 6.28 -18.73 21.33
N GLY A 332 7.15 -18.28 20.41
CA GLY A 332 7.45 -18.97 19.16
C GLY A 332 6.49 -18.71 17.99
N LEU A 333 5.35 -18.06 18.19
CA LEU A 333 4.37 -17.72 17.16
C LEU A 333 4.44 -16.24 16.82
N PHE A 334 4.26 -15.90 15.53
CA PHE A 334 4.14 -14.52 15.10
C PHE A 334 2.73 -14.01 15.29
N VAL A 335 2.60 -12.82 15.89
CA VAL A 335 1.34 -12.08 16.02
C VAL A 335 1.42 -10.84 15.13
N HIS A 336 0.45 -10.72 14.25
CA HIS A 336 0.38 -9.64 13.25
C HIS A 336 -0.70 -8.61 13.62
N PRO A 337 -0.54 -7.34 13.24
CA PRO A 337 -1.55 -6.31 13.45
C PRO A 337 -2.94 -6.68 12.94
N SER A 338 -3.02 -7.38 11.80
CA SER A 338 -4.30 -7.83 11.22
C SER A 338 -5.06 -8.81 12.10
N GLN A 339 -4.35 -9.65 12.86
CA GLN A 339 -4.97 -10.57 13.83
C GLN A 339 -5.56 -9.81 15.02
N VAL A 340 -4.85 -8.76 15.50
CA VAL A 340 -5.36 -7.93 16.60
C VAL A 340 -6.56 -7.10 16.15
N ALA A 341 -6.54 -6.58 14.92
CA ALA A 341 -7.68 -5.90 14.31
C ALA A 341 -8.90 -6.82 14.16
N GLU A 342 -8.68 -8.08 13.75
CA GLU A 342 -9.75 -9.08 13.66
C GLU A 342 -10.37 -9.41 15.01
N ILE A 343 -9.56 -9.51 16.07
CA ILE A 343 -10.05 -9.72 17.43
C ILE A 343 -10.96 -8.55 17.85
N ALA A 344 -10.51 -7.31 17.69
CA ALA A 344 -11.28 -6.12 18.07
C ALA A 344 -12.60 -6.03 17.28
N ARG A 345 -12.56 -6.29 15.98
CA ARG A 345 -13.74 -6.22 15.10
C ARG A 345 -14.87 -7.19 15.49
N ARG A 346 -14.54 -8.31 16.13
CA ARG A 346 -15.54 -9.30 16.61
C ARG A 346 -16.28 -8.87 17.88
N HIS A 347 -15.83 -7.79 18.51
CA HIS A 347 -16.38 -7.33 19.80
C HIS A 347 -16.78 -5.86 19.69
N ALA A 348 -18.04 -5.59 19.38
CA ALA A 348 -18.59 -4.25 19.15
C ALA A 348 -18.30 -3.19 20.23
N PRO A 349 -18.23 -3.52 21.56
CA PRO A 349 -17.90 -2.53 22.58
C PRO A 349 -16.43 -2.06 22.57
N VAL A 350 -15.54 -2.72 21.81
CA VAL A 350 -14.11 -2.38 21.77
C VAL A 350 -13.87 -1.21 20.83
N GLY A 351 -13.38 -0.11 21.38
CA GLY A 351 -12.86 1.05 20.63
C GLY A 351 -11.42 0.82 20.16
N ARG A 352 -10.50 1.72 20.53
CA ARG A 352 -9.07 1.49 20.25
C ARG A 352 -8.54 0.32 21.07
N TYR A 353 -7.51 -0.31 20.55
CA TYR A 353 -6.89 -1.47 21.17
C TYR A 353 -5.38 -1.47 20.91
N ARG A 354 -4.65 -2.10 21.83
CA ARG A 354 -3.20 -2.32 21.72
C ARG A 354 -2.84 -3.65 22.36
N LEU A 355 -2.18 -4.50 21.60
CA LEU A 355 -1.56 -5.71 22.13
C LEU A 355 -0.18 -5.36 22.66
N VAL A 356 0.08 -5.62 23.91
CA VAL A 356 1.38 -5.42 24.54
C VAL A 356 2.06 -6.77 24.75
N ALA A 357 3.17 -6.96 24.05
CA ALA A 357 4.08 -8.08 24.32
C ALA A 357 5.08 -7.67 25.38
N GLY A 358 5.14 -8.43 26.45
CA GLY A 358 6.02 -8.20 27.58
C GLY A 358 6.76 -9.46 28.00
N ARG A 359 7.48 -9.39 29.10
CA ARG A 359 8.18 -10.55 29.70
C ARG A 359 7.99 -10.57 31.21
N ASP A 360 7.73 -11.74 31.74
CA ASP A 360 7.76 -12.02 33.19
C ASP A 360 8.78 -13.13 33.44
N GLY A 361 9.92 -12.76 33.99
CA GLY A 361 11.07 -13.65 34.09
C GLY A 361 11.55 -14.10 32.69
N THR A 362 11.47 -15.39 32.44
CA THR A 362 11.82 -15.98 31.13
C THR A 362 10.61 -16.16 30.18
N ASN A 363 9.38 -15.91 30.70
CA ASN A 363 8.16 -16.18 29.94
C ASN A 363 7.65 -14.93 29.22
N ASP A 364 7.37 -15.06 27.94
CA ASP A 364 6.68 -14.02 27.19
C ASP A 364 5.25 -13.85 27.69
N THR A 365 4.84 -12.60 27.93
CA THR A 365 3.48 -12.22 28.29
C THR A 365 2.79 -11.51 27.10
N MET A 366 1.48 -11.59 27.08
CA MET A 366 0.64 -10.96 26.07
C MET A 366 -0.58 -10.36 26.76
N ASP A 367 -0.79 -9.05 26.61
CA ASP A 367 -1.90 -8.31 27.21
C ASP A 367 -2.60 -7.48 26.10
N LEU A 368 -3.89 -7.75 25.85
CA LEU A 368 -4.71 -6.92 24.98
C LEU A 368 -5.35 -5.81 25.82
N ARG A 369 -4.89 -4.59 25.66
CA ARG A 369 -5.50 -3.39 26.22
C ARG A 369 -6.58 -2.88 25.25
N ALA A 370 -7.82 -2.83 25.72
CA ALA A 370 -8.97 -2.45 24.91
C ALA A 370 -9.70 -1.26 25.55
N GLU A 371 -9.92 -0.20 24.78
CA GLU A 371 -10.79 0.90 25.19
C GLU A 371 -12.24 0.43 25.16
N VAL A 372 -12.86 0.37 26.34
CA VAL A 372 -14.25 -0.04 26.51
C VAL A 372 -14.90 0.91 27.51
N ALA A 373 -16.09 1.41 27.20
CA ALA A 373 -16.84 2.24 28.12
C ALA A 373 -17.13 1.49 29.43
N THR A 374 -17.06 2.18 30.57
CA THR A 374 -17.19 1.53 31.89
C THR A 374 -18.48 0.71 32.03
N ALA A 375 -19.57 1.18 31.42
CA ALA A 375 -20.87 0.49 31.43
C ALA A 375 -20.86 -0.87 30.69
N ASP A 376 -19.96 -1.04 29.71
CA ASP A 376 -19.87 -2.25 28.87
C ASP A 376 -18.82 -3.26 29.38
N ARG A 377 -18.04 -2.89 30.40
CA ARG A 377 -17.00 -3.77 30.97
C ARG A 377 -17.64 -4.89 31.78
N SER A 378 -17.24 -6.11 31.45
CA SER A 378 -17.66 -7.31 32.21
C SER A 378 -16.64 -8.42 32.08
N ASP A 379 -16.62 -9.34 33.06
CA ASP A 379 -15.80 -10.56 33.00
C ASP A 379 -16.21 -11.42 31.80
N GLY A 380 -17.50 -11.43 31.43
CA GLY A 380 -18.00 -12.13 30.26
C GLY A 380 -17.43 -11.59 28.95
N LEU A 381 -17.33 -10.27 28.79
CA LEU A 381 -16.70 -9.64 27.63
C LEU A 381 -15.19 -9.95 27.59
N ALA A 382 -14.50 -9.87 28.72
CA ALA A 382 -13.08 -10.21 28.80
C ALA A 382 -12.81 -11.67 28.43
N ALA A 383 -13.63 -12.60 28.89
CA ALA A 383 -13.55 -14.02 28.56
C ALA A 383 -13.78 -14.26 27.05
N ALA A 384 -14.83 -13.66 26.47
CA ALA A 384 -15.14 -13.78 25.04
C ALA A 384 -14.00 -13.22 24.15
N ILE A 385 -13.41 -12.09 24.52
CA ILE A 385 -12.23 -11.55 23.85
C ILE A 385 -11.04 -12.51 23.98
N GLY A 386 -10.81 -13.08 25.16
CA GLY A 386 -9.75 -14.07 25.42
C GLY A 386 -9.88 -15.32 24.55
N GLU A 387 -11.09 -15.85 24.39
CA GLU A 387 -11.38 -16.97 23.48
C GLU A 387 -11.10 -16.61 22.02
N THR A 388 -11.50 -15.41 21.61
CA THR A 388 -11.23 -14.91 20.25
C THR A 388 -9.72 -14.76 20.00
N ILE A 389 -8.97 -14.23 20.97
CA ILE A 389 -7.51 -14.16 20.90
C ILE A 389 -6.91 -15.54 20.67
N GLN A 390 -7.31 -16.52 21.46
CA GLN A 390 -6.81 -17.90 21.34
C GLN A 390 -7.19 -18.53 20.00
N ALA A 391 -8.41 -18.29 19.51
CA ALA A 391 -8.85 -18.80 18.22
C ALA A 391 -8.04 -18.21 17.05
N VAL A 392 -7.75 -16.91 17.10
CA VAL A 392 -7.08 -16.18 16.00
C VAL A 392 -5.56 -16.33 16.04
N THR A 393 -4.94 -16.21 17.23
CA THR A 393 -3.48 -16.19 17.38
C THR A 393 -2.88 -17.53 17.82
N LYS A 394 -3.69 -18.46 18.28
CA LYS A 394 -3.29 -19.71 18.97
C LYS A 394 -2.58 -19.48 20.30
N LEU A 395 -2.58 -18.25 20.80
CA LEU A 395 -1.99 -17.85 22.07
C LEU A 395 -3.07 -17.41 23.06
N ARG A 396 -2.76 -17.54 24.35
CA ARG A 396 -3.57 -16.96 25.43
C ARG A 396 -2.99 -15.61 25.81
N ALA A 397 -3.87 -14.62 26.00
CA ALA A 397 -3.51 -13.30 26.47
C ALA A 397 -4.38 -12.90 27.67
N ARG A 398 -3.87 -11.99 28.47
CA ARG A 398 -4.67 -11.20 29.39
C ARG A 398 -5.47 -10.17 28.58
N VAL A 399 -6.67 -9.81 29.05
CA VAL A 399 -7.49 -8.74 28.51
C VAL A 399 -7.64 -7.67 29.59
N SER A 400 -7.24 -6.45 29.26
CA SER A 400 -7.29 -5.31 30.18
C SER A 400 -8.16 -4.20 29.58
N PHE A 401 -9.25 -3.83 30.25
CA PHE A 401 -10.07 -2.70 29.84
C PHE A 401 -9.46 -1.37 30.33
N VAL A 402 -9.38 -0.42 29.41
CA VAL A 402 -8.93 0.95 29.68
C VAL A 402 -10.00 1.95 29.25
N ASP A 403 -9.89 3.19 29.70
CA ASP A 403 -10.89 4.21 29.40
C ASP A 403 -10.81 4.66 27.92
N PRO A 404 -11.93 4.96 27.27
CA PRO A 404 -11.93 5.51 25.92
C PRO A 404 -11.06 6.75 25.82
N GLY A 405 -10.19 6.78 24.80
CA GLY A 405 -9.22 7.87 24.58
C GLY A 405 -7.94 7.78 25.38
N SER A 406 -7.75 6.76 26.23
CA SER A 406 -6.52 6.60 27.04
C SER A 406 -5.35 5.97 26.28
N LEU A 407 -5.61 5.19 25.22
CA LEU A 407 -4.54 4.65 24.40
C LEU A 407 -4.00 5.71 23.42
N PRO A 408 -2.67 5.79 23.25
CA PRO A 408 -2.06 6.73 22.31
C PRO A 408 -2.59 6.53 20.89
N ASN A 409 -2.83 7.64 20.17
CA ASN A 409 -3.20 7.63 18.76
C ASN A 409 -1.95 7.75 17.87
N ASP A 410 -1.05 6.78 17.97
CA ASP A 410 0.26 6.74 17.31
C ASP A 410 0.33 5.70 16.18
N GLY A 411 -0.81 5.12 15.80
CA GLY A 411 -0.89 4.09 14.75
C GLY A 411 -0.35 2.71 15.17
N LYS A 412 0.12 2.55 16.42
CA LYS A 412 0.63 1.26 16.90
C LYS A 412 -0.50 0.38 17.42
N VAL A 413 -0.63 -0.79 16.80
CA VAL A 413 -1.58 -1.85 17.19
C VAL A 413 -0.91 -2.87 18.10
N ILE A 414 0.40 -3.11 17.90
CA ILE A 414 1.22 -3.99 18.73
C ILE A 414 2.40 -3.19 19.28
N GLU A 415 2.66 -3.37 20.56
CA GLU A 415 3.80 -2.77 21.27
C GLU A 415 4.62 -3.89 21.90
N ASP A 416 5.88 -4.01 21.50
CA ASP A 416 6.81 -4.95 22.12
C ASP A 416 7.67 -4.20 23.14
N THR A 417 7.44 -4.49 24.41
CA THR A 417 8.15 -3.85 25.54
C THR A 417 9.32 -4.68 26.05
N ARG A 418 9.63 -5.81 25.39
CA ARG A 418 10.75 -6.66 25.78
C ARG A 418 12.06 -6.01 25.34
N SER A 419 13.02 -5.91 26.24
CA SER A 419 14.38 -5.52 25.86
C SER A 419 15.00 -6.61 25.00
N HIS A 420 15.32 -6.29 23.77
CA HIS A 420 16.18 -7.11 22.91
C HIS A 420 17.64 -6.77 23.26
N VAL A 421 18.19 -7.41 24.32
CA VAL A 421 19.61 -7.41 24.62
C VAL A 421 20.23 -8.65 24.01
#